data_a4ccb56055d20292f8158b070b229f9c
#
_entry.id   a4ccb56055d20292f8158b070b229f9c
#
_cell.length_a   1.000
_cell.length_b   1.000
_cell.length_c   1.000
_cell.angle_alpha   90.00
_cell.angle_beta   90.00
_cell.angle_gamma   90.00
#
_symmetry.space_group_name_H-M   'P 1'
#
loop_
_entity.id
_entity.type
_entity.pdbx_description
1 polymer ?
#
loop_
_entity_poly.entity_id
_entity_poly.type
_entity_poly.pdbx_seq_one_letter_code
_entity_poly.pdbx_strand_id
1 'polypeptide(L)'
;MDALQSATAEFSTLLAHAATELPMLTDTAARIDGRWSKKQILGHLIDSAANNHQRFVRGQLDSELTSPGYAQIQWVQTERFQDREWSDLIDFWLAYNRHLLHLMLHVAPDCLATPVRIGSDDPVSLEYVMIDYVRHLKHHLEQIGIAIE
;
A
#
# COMPACT_ATOMS: atom_id res chain seq x y z
N MET A 1 -17.32 -8.60 -13.71
CA MET A 1 -16.31 -7.72 -13.08
C MET A 1 -14.96 -8.39 -13.26
N ASP A 2 -14.01 -7.71 -13.88
CA ASP A 2 -12.68 -8.25 -14.04
C ASP A 2 -11.86 -8.15 -12.72
N ALA A 3 -10.66 -8.72 -12.72
CA ALA A 3 -9.84 -8.81 -11.50
C ALA A 3 -9.44 -7.43 -10.95
N LEU A 4 -9.12 -6.48 -11.83
CA LEU A 4 -8.77 -5.12 -11.40
C LEU A 4 -9.98 -4.38 -10.84
N GLN A 5 -11.14 -4.49 -11.47
CA GLN A 5 -12.38 -3.90 -10.97
C GLN A 5 -12.74 -4.46 -9.58
N SER A 6 -12.56 -5.76 -9.37
CA SER A 6 -12.79 -6.40 -8.07
C SER A 6 -11.80 -5.86 -7.03
N ALA A 7 -10.53 -5.70 -7.39
CA ALA A 7 -9.50 -5.18 -6.49
C ALA A 7 -9.76 -3.71 -6.12
N THR A 8 -10.15 -2.87 -7.08
CA THR A 8 -10.46 -1.45 -6.80
C THR A 8 -11.70 -1.30 -5.94
N ALA A 9 -12.72 -2.13 -6.14
CA ALA A 9 -13.92 -2.15 -5.30
C ALA A 9 -13.57 -2.55 -3.87
N GLU A 10 -12.75 -3.58 -3.68
CA GLU A 10 -12.25 -3.99 -2.37
C GLU A 10 -11.41 -2.88 -1.73
N PHE A 11 -10.52 -2.26 -2.50
CA PHE A 11 -9.66 -1.17 -2.02
C PHE A 11 -10.50 0.00 -1.49
N SER A 12 -11.51 0.42 -2.24
CA SER A 12 -12.44 1.47 -1.81
C SER A 12 -13.11 1.12 -0.48
N THR A 13 -13.58 -0.11 -0.34
CA THR A 13 -14.21 -0.60 0.90
C THR A 13 -13.23 -0.63 2.06
N LEU A 14 -12.01 -1.10 1.83
CA LEU A 14 -10.95 -1.12 2.85
C LEU A 14 -10.63 0.28 3.36
N LEU A 15 -10.52 1.26 2.46
CA LEU A 15 -10.22 2.65 2.84
C LEU A 15 -11.34 3.25 3.68
N ALA A 16 -12.59 3.05 3.29
CA ALA A 16 -13.74 3.54 4.05
C ALA A 16 -13.79 2.92 5.45
N HIS A 17 -13.56 1.62 5.55
CA HIS A 17 -13.54 0.90 6.82
C HIS A 17 -12.37 1.36 7.71
N ALA A 18 -11.17 1.45 7.15
CA ALA A 18 -9.98 1.91 7.87
C ALA A 18 -10.12 3.35 8.36
N ALA A 19 -10.76 4.23 7.60
CA ALA A 19 -11.01 5.61 8.01
C ALA A 19 -11.82 5.68 9.31
N THR A 20 -12.72 4.74 9.53
CA THR A 20 -13.53 4.64 10.76
C THR A 20 -12.78 3.94 11.89
N GLU A 21 -12.10 2.85 11.59
CA GLU A 21 -11.52 1.96 12.60
C GLU A 21 -10.13 2.39 13.10
N LEU A 22 -9.26 2.91 12.23
CA LEU A 22 -7.90 3.30 12.65
C LEU A 22 -7.88 4.33 13.79
N PRO A 23 -8.73 5.38 13.79
CA PRO A 23 -8.73 6.35 14.88
C PRO A 23 -9.14 5.76 16.23
N MET A 24 -9.82 4.62 16.25
CA MET A 24 -10.30 3.95 17.46
C MET A 24 -9.25 3.03 18.09
N LEU A 25 -8.15 2.73 17.40
CA LEU A 25 -7.13 1.85 17.92
C LEU A 25 -6.29 2.54 19.00
N THR A 26 -5.92 1.76 20.01
CA THR A 26 -5.08 2.19 21.14
C THR A 26 -3.76 1.44 21.13
N ASP A 27 -2.87 1.80 22.06
CA ASP A 27 -1.54 1.17 22.19
C ASP A 27 -0.75 1.16 20.88
N THR A 28 -0.83 2.26 20.14
CA THR A 28 -0.31 2.35 18.78
C THR A 28 1.22 2.31 18.72
N ALA A 29 1.89 2.66 19.81
CA ALA A 29 3.35 2.59 19.93
C ALA A 29 3.85 1.27 20.53
N ALA A 30 2.96 0.41 21.03
CA ALA A 30 3.34 -0.87 21.61
C ALA A 30 3.68 -1.88 20.51
N ARG A 31 4.78 -2.61 20.68
CA ARG A 31 5.19 -3.66 19.73
C ARG A 31 4.20 -4.82 19.75
N ILE A 32 3.90 -5.34 18.57
CA ILE A 32 3.07 -6.53 18.40
C ILE A 32 4.02 -7.73 18.29
N ASP A 33 3.92 -8.65 19.27
CA ASP A 33 4.75 -9.87 19.32
C ASP A 33 6.25 -9.59 19.23
N GLY A 34 6.72 -8.50 19.86
CA GLY A 34 8.11 -8.09 19.86
C GLY A 34 8.62 -7.55 18.51
N ARG A 35 7.74 -7.33 17.55
CA ARG A 35 8.04 -6.83 16.21
C ARG A 35 7.66 -5.34 16.10
N TRP A 36 7.10 -4.95 14.97
CA TRP A 36 6.64 -3.57 14.74
C TRP A 36 5.42 -3.24 15.58
N SER A 37 5.32 -1.96 15.96
CA SER A 37 4.10 -1.37 16.51
C SER A 37 3.09 -1.08 15.38
N LYS A 38 1.86 -0.73 15.77
CA LYS A 38 0.85 -0.26 14.81
C LYS A 38 1.34 0.95 14.02
N LYS A 39 2.05 1.88 14.69
CA LYS A 39 2.65 3.04 14.02
C LYS A 39 3.65 2.63 12.94
N GLN A 40 4.50 1.66 13.24
CA GLN A 40 5.51 1.18 12.30
C GLN A 40 4.88 0.40 11.14
N ILE A 41 3.85 -0.39 11.40
CA ILE A 41 3.12 -1.10 10.34
C ILE A 41 2.41 -0.11 9.41
N LEU A 42 1.73 0.89 9.97
CA LEU A 42 1.08 1.91 9.15
C LEU A 42 2.11 2.72 8.37
N GLY A 43 3.25 3.04 8.98
CA GLY A 43 4.39 3.68 8.30
C GLY A 43 4.93 2.81 7.16
N HIS A 44 5.07 1.51 7.38
CA HIS A 44 5.45 0.58 6.32
C HIS A 44 4.43 0.61 5.16
N LEU A 45 3.13 0.73 5.46
CA LEU A 45 2.11 0.87 4.42
C LEU A 45 2.21 2.21 3.68
N ILE A 46 2.65 3.28 4.34
CA ILE A 46 2.95 4.56 3.69
C ILE A 46 4.12 4.39 2.72
N ASP A 47 5.18 3.70 3.13
CA ASP A 47 6.33 3.41 2.26
C ASP A 47 5.95 2.54 1.07
N SER A 48 5.08 1.56 1.30
CA SER A 48 4.54 0.73 0.23
C SER A 48 3.75 1.57 -0.78
N ALA A 49 2.95 2.52 -0.30
CA ALA A 49 2.24 3.46 -1.16
C ALA A 49 3.21 4.28 -1.99
N ALA A 50 4.27 4.81 -1.39
CA ALA A 50 5.26 5.64 -2.08
C ALA A 50 5.98 4.86 -3.19
N ASN A 51 6.41 3.64 -2.92
CA ASN A 51 7.09 2.80 -3.90
C ASN A 51 6.16 2.34 -5.01
N ASN A 52 4.94 1.97 -4.69
CA ASN A 52 3.96 1.53 -5.69
C ASN A 52 3.39 2.70 -6.49
N HIS A 53 3.30 3.90 -5.92
CA HIS A 53 2.98 5.11 -6.66
C HIS A 53 3.92 5.28 -7.86
N GLN A 54 5.22 5.15 -7.63
CA GLN A 54 6.21 5.22 -8.70
C GLN A 54 5.97 4.15 -9.77
N ARG A 55 5.68 2.92 -9.35
CA ARG A 55 5.44 1.81 -10.27
C ARG A 55 4.16 2.00 -11.08
N PHE A 56 3.08 2.45 -10.45
CA PHE A 56 1.80 2.67 -11.11
C PHE A 56 1.88 3.76 -12.19
N VAL A 57 2.62 4.84 -11.91
CA VAL A 57 2.79 5.93 -12.87
C VAL A 57 3.79 5.53 -13.97
N ARG A 58 4.98 5.07 -13.59
CA ARG A 58 6.05 4.73 -14.54
C ARG A 58 5.67 3.56 -15.44
N GLY A 59 4.93 2.58 -14.93
CA GLY A 59 4.44 1.46 -15.72
C GLY A 59 3.45 1.85 -16.82
N GLN A 60 2.84 3.03 -16.72
CA GLN A 60 1.95 3.56 -17.76
C GLN A 60 2.68 4.42 -18.79
N LEU A 61 3.92 4.79 -18.53
CA LEU A 61 4.70 5.68 -19.40
C LEU A 61 5.71 4.94 -20.26
N ASP A 62 6.09 3.73 -19.89
CA ASP A 62 7.12 2.93 -20.56
C ASP A 62 6.53 1.63 -21.10
N SER A 63 7.21 1.02 -22.09
CA SER A 63 6.81 -0.28 -22.63
C SER A 63 7.17 -1.44 -21.71
N GLU A 64 8.12 -1.23 -20.82
CA GLU A 64 8.51 -2.13 -19.72
C GLU A 64 9.11 -1.29 -18.59
N LEU A 65 9.02 -1.77 -17.37
CA LEU A 65 9.55 -1.06 -16.22
C LEU A 65 10.44 -1.99 -15.39
N THR A 66 11.63 -1.50 -15.05
CA THR A 66 12.44 -2.06 -13.98
C THR A 66 12.43 -1.07 -12.82
N SER A 67 11.90 -1.51 -11.68
CA SER A 67 11.75 -0.69 -10.48
C SER A 67 12.60 -1.30 -9.37
N PRO A 68 13.31 -0.48 -8.58
CA PRO A 68 14.04 -1.02 -7.44
C PRO A 68 13.10 -1.61 -6.40
N GLY A 69 13.57 -2.65 -5.70
CA GLY A 69 13.02 -2.99 -4.40
C GLY A 69 13.48 -1.98 -3.35
N TYR A 70 13.08 -2.15 -2.11
CA TYR A 70 13.54 -1.28 -1.04
C TYR A 70 13.69 -2.03 0.28
N ALA A 71 14.61 -1.56 1.11
CA ALA A 71 14.93 -2.17 2.39
C ALA A 71 13.88 -1.74 3.44
N GLN A 72 12.79 -2.47 3.54
CA GLN A 72 11.58 -2.11 4.29
C GLN A 72 11.86 -1.78 5.76
N ILE A 73 12.69 -2.59 6.42
CA ILE A 73 13.00 -2.39 7.84
C ILE A 73 13.80 -1.10 8.04
N GLN A 74 14.82 -0.88 7.22
CA GLN A 74 15.64 0.32 7.29
C GLN A 74 14.85 1.59 6.97
N TRP A 75 13.91 1.50 6.03
CA TRP A 75 13.02 2.63 5.71
C TRP A 75 12.20 3.03 6.92
N VAL A 76 11.52 2.08 7.55
CA VAL A 76 10.69 2.35 8.73
C VAL A 76 11.52 2.96 9.86
N GLN A 77 12.73 2.47 10.09
CA GLN A 77 13.63 2.99 11.12
C GLN A 77 14.12 4.40 10.79
N THR A 78 14.54 4.62 9.54
CA THR A 78 15.08 5.91 9.09
C THR A 78 14.03 7.01 9.13
N GLU A 79 12.79 6.70 8.78
CA GLU A 79 11.69 7.66 8.77
C GLU A 79 11.09 7.91 10.15
N ARG A 80 11.47 7.10 11.15
CA ARG A 80 11.06 7.28 12.54
C ARG A 80 9.55 7.36 12.73
N PHE A 81 8.81 6.47 12.06
CA PHE A 81 7.35 6.42 12.20
C PHE A 81 6.89 6.20 13.65
N GLN A 82 7.71 5.51 14.44
CA GLN A 82 7.44 5.29 15.86
C GLN A 82 7.28 6.60 16.65
N ASP A 83 7.91 7.68 16.18
CA ASP A 83 7.88 8.99 16.84
C ASP A 83 6.79 9.92 16.31
N ARG A 84 5.98 9.47 15.34
CA ARG A 84 4.89 10.26 14.74
C ARG A 84 3.60 10.13 15.54
N GLU A 85 2.78 11.17 15.49
CA GLU A 85 1.41 11.10 16.02
C GLU A 85 0.57 10.14 15.18
N TRP A 86 -0.23 9.31 15.85
CA TRP A 86 -1.09 8.32 15.19
C TRP A 86 -2.06 8.95 14.20
N SER A 87 -2.70 10.07 14.59
CA SER A 87 -3.63 10.81 13.73
C SER A 87 -2.97 11.32 12.46
N ASP A 88 -1.73 11.81 12.53
CA ASP A 88 -0.99 12.28 11.36
C ASP A 88 -0.64 11.14 10.41
N LEU A 89 -0.28 9.98 10.95
CA LEU A 89 -0.03 8.79 10.13
C LEU A 89 -1.29 8.33 9.41
N ILE A 90 -2.44 8.35 10.08
CA ILE A 90 -3.73 8.01 9.47
C ILE A 90 -4.05 8.97 8.32
N ASP A 91 -3.94 10.27 8.56
CA ASP A 91 -4.26 11.29 7.55
C ASP A 91 -3.39 11.14 6.31
N PHE A 92 -2.09 10.93 6.50
CA PHE A 92 -1.15 10.72 5.40
C PHE A 92 -1.49 9.43 4.63
N TRP A 93 -1.64 8.33 5.35
CA TRP A 93 -1.95 7.04 4.73
C TRP A 93 -3.25 7.08 3.93
N LEU A 94 -4.31 7.66 4.49
CA LEU A 94 -5.60 7.77 3.80
C LEU A 94 -5.51 8.63 2.55
N ALA A 95 -4.91 9.81 2.65
CA ALA A 95 -4.78 10.72 1.51
C ALA A 95 -3.97 10.06 0.39
N TYR A 96 -2.87 9.41 0.73
CA TYR A 96 -2.03 8.74 -0.26
C TYR A 96 -2.75 7.58 -0.94
N ASN A 97 -3.42 6.75 -0.18
CA ASN A 97 -4.14 5.60 -0.72
C ASN A 97 -5.38 5.98 -1.54
N ARG A 98 -6.06 7.07 -1.18
CA ARG A 98 -7.12 7.63 -2.03
C ARG A 98 -6.56 8.03 -3.39
N HIS A 99 -5.36 8.59 -3.42
CA HIS A 99 -4.67 8.92 -4.68
C HIS A 99 -4.33 7.66 -5.48
N LEU A 100 -3.80 6.62 -4.83
CA LEU A 100 -3.49 5.36 -5.53
C LEU A 100 -4.75 4.69 -6.08
N LEU A 101 -5.84 4.71 -5.33
CA LEU A 101 -7.13 4.21 -5.82
C LEU A 101 -7.56 4.98 -7.08
N HIS A 102 -7.43 6.30 -7.05
CA HIS A 102 -7.71 7.16 -8.22
C HIS A 102 -6.88 6.73 -9.43
N LEU A 103 -5.58 6.51 -9.25
CA LEU A 103 -4.71 6.03 -10.34
C LEU A 103 -5.17 4.68 -10.90
N MET A 104 -5.54 3.75 -10.02
CA MET A 104 -6.00 2.42 -10.45
C MET A 104 -7.33 2.48 -11.19
N LEU A 105 -8.23 3.39 -10.79
CA LEU A 105 -9.53 3.57 -11.45
C LEU A 105 -9.39 4.20 -12.85
N HIS A 106 -8.29 4.89 -13.13
CA HIS A 106 -8.06 5.64 -14.36
C HIS A 106 -6.92 5.08 -15.22
N VAL A 107 -6.39 3.89 -14.86
CA VAL A 107 -5.31 3.28 -15.65
C VAL A 107 -5.81 2.95 -17.07
N ALA A 108 -4.99 3.29 -18.06
CA ALA A 108 -5.30 2.95 -19.45
C ALA A 108 -5.26 1.43 -19.64
N PRO A 109 -6.30 0.79 -20.20
CA PRO A 109 -6.34 -0.66 -20.36
C PRO A 109 -5.13 -1.23 -21.10
N ASP A 110 -4.59 -0.49 -22.05
CA ASP A 110 -3.42 -0.92 -22.83
C ASP A 110 -2.15 -1.01 -21.98
N CYS A 111 -2.09 -0.37 -20.81
CA CYS A 111 -0.95 -0.39 -19.92
C CYS A 111 -0.98 -1.57 -18.92
N LEU A 112 -2.09 -2.28 -18.79
CA LEU A 112 -2.24 -3.32 -17.77
C LEU A 112 -1.30 -4.51 -17.98
N ALA A 113 -0.94 -4.81 -19.21
CA ALA A 113 -0.03 -5.90 -19.54
C ALA A 113 1.46 -5.49 -19.52
N THR A 114 1.78 -4.23 -19.22
CA THR A 114 3.17 -3.75 -19.17
C THR A 114 3.99 -4.60 -18.21
N PRO A 115 5.12 -5.18 -18.67
CA PRO A 115 5.99 -5.95 -17.77
C PRO A 115 6.66 -5.05 -16.75
N VAL A 116 6.57 -5.42 -15.49
CA VAL A 116 7.19 -4.73 -14.35
C VAL A 116 8.09 -5.70 -13.62
N ARG A 117 9.38 -5.40 -13.59
CA ARG A 117 10.37 -6.14 -12.81
C ARG A 117 10.70 -5.34 -11.56
N ILE A 118 10.52 -5.94 -10.39
CA ILE A 118 10.85 -5.33 -9.10
C ILE A 118 12.13 -5.97 -8.59
N GLY A 119 13.18 -5.16 -8.47
CA GLY A 119 14.50 -5.67 -8.10
C GLY A 119 15.03 -6.69 -9.12
N SER A 120 15.38 -7.87 -8.66
CA SER A 120 15.86 -8.97 -9.49
C SER A 120 14.80 -10.06 -9.74
N ASP A 121 13.56 -9.84 -9.30
CA ASP A 121 12.47 -10.80 -9.49
C ASP A 121 12.09 -10.92 -10.97
N ASP A 122 11.40 -11.99 -11.32
CA ASP A 122 10.83 -12.13 -12.65
C ASP A 122 9.76 -11.07 -12.90
N PRO A 123 9.62 -10.56 -14.15
CA PRO A 123 8.63 -9.54 -14.43
C PRO A 123 7.21 -10.07 -14.27
N VAL A 124 6.34 -9.21 -13.76
CA VAL A 124 4.90 -9.43 -13.66
C VAL A 124 4.18 -8.29 -14.39
N SER A 125 2.89 -8.42 -14.66
CA SER A 125 2.14 -7.35 -15.31
C SER A 125 1.88 -6.19 -14.34
N LEU A 126 1.69 -4.99 -14.87
CA LEU A 126 1.27 -3.83 -14.08
C LEU A 126 -0.05 -4.12 -13.35
N GLU A 127 -0.99 -4.79 -14.01
CA GLU A 127 -2.24 -5.23 -13.38
C GLU A 127 -1.97 -6.09 -12.14
N TYR A 128 -1.05 -7.05 -12.24
CA TYR A 128 -0.68 -7.89 -11.10
C TYR A 128 -0.12 -7.04 -9.95
N VAL A 129 0.74 -6.07 -10.25
CA VAL A 129 1.33 -5.19 -9.22
C VAL A 129 0.23 -4.42 -8.49
N MET A 130 -0.76 -3.91 -9.20
CA MET A 130 -1.89 -3.19 -8.62
C MET A 130 -2.76 -4.08 -7.73
N ILE A 131 -3.10 -5.27 -8.19
CA ILE A 131 -3.91 -6.23 -7.43
C ILE A 131 -3.15 -6.71 -6.20
N ASP A 132 -1.88 -7.03 -6.35
CA ASP A 132 -1.02 -7.47 -5.24
C ASP A 132 -0.86 -6.38 -4.18
N TYR A 133 -0.82 -5.12 -4.59
CA TYR A 133 -0.79 -3.97 -3.66
C TYR A 133 -2.00 -3.99 -2.71
N VAL A 134 -3.20 -4.20 -3.23
CA VAL A 134 -4.42 -4.26 -2.41
C VAL A 134 -4.39 -5.45 -1.46
N ARG A 135 -3.95 -6.61 -1.93
CA ARG A 135 -3.82 -7.82 -1.10
C ARG A 135 -2.85 -7.61 0.05
N HIS A 136 -1.69 -7.03 -0.21
CA HIS A 136 -0.66 -6.72 0.79
C HIS A 136 -1.18 -5.73 1.84
N LEU A 137 -1.87 -4.67 1.39
CA LEU A 137 -2.47 -3.67 2.26
C LEU A 137 -3.51 -4.30 3.19
N LYS A 138 -4.38 -5.13 2.67
CA LYS A 138 -5.39 -5.86 3.45
C LYS A 138 -4.74 -6.70 4.55
N HIS A 139 -3.70 -7.46 4.20
CA HIS A 139 -2.96 -8.30 5.15
C HIS A 139 -2.42 -7.48 6.33
N HIS A 140 -1.81 -6.34 6.07
CA HIS A 140 -1.26 -5.50 7.13
C HIS A 140 -2.32 -4.76 7.94
N LEU A 141 -3.46 -4.39 7.35
CA LEU A 141 -4.58 -3.83 8.10
C LEU A 141 -5.13 -4.85 9.10
N GLU A 142 -5.24 -6.12 8.70
CA GLU A 142 -5.62 -7.19 9.62
C GLU A 142 -4.60 -7.35 10.75
N GLN A 143 -3.31 -7.26 10.44
CA GLN A 143 -2.23 -7.34 11.41
C GLN A 143 -2.31 -6.19 12.44
N ILE A 144 -2.70 -4.99 12.03
CA ILE A 144 -2.90 -3.84 12.93
C ILE A 144 -4.09 -4.06 13.87
N GLY A 145 -5.04 -4.90 13.49
CA GLY A 145 -6.24 -5.18 14.28
C GLY A 145 -7.53 -4.68 13.65
N ILE A 146 -7.51 -4.34 12.36
CA ILE A 146 -8.72 -4.00 11.61
C ILE A 146 -9.39 -5.31 11.21
N ALA A 147 -10.62 -5.53 11.67
CA ALA A 147 -11.40 -6.70 11.27
C ALA A 147 -11.92 -6.49 9.84
N ILE A 148 -11.57 -7.40 8.95
CA ILE A 148 -11.98 -7.35 7.55
C ILE A 148 -12.73 -8.64 7.22
N GLU A 149 -13.97 -8.48 6.74
CA GLU A 149 -14.81 -9.59 6.32
C GLU A 149 -14.55 -10.00 4.87
#